data_fae228568363418cb4a7a8c352658df2
#
_entry.id   fae228568363418cb4a7a8c352658df2
#
_cell.length_a   1.000
_cell.length_b   1.000
_cell.length_c   1.000
_cell.angle_alpha   90.00
_cell.angle_beta   90.00
_cell.angle_gamma   90.00
#
_symmetry.space_group_name_H-M   'P 1'
#
loop_
_entity.id
_entity.type
_entity.pdbx_description
1 polymer ?
#
loop_
_entity_poly.entity_id
_entity_poly.type
_entity_poly.pdbx_seq_one_letter_code
_entity_poly.pdbx_strand_id
1 'polypeptide(L)'
;MPPSKSTKKTSTTNQVRINAGVWRSRLLKFPNAEGLRPTPERVRITVFNWLGQDLTGKTCLDLFAGTGAFGFEALSRNAKNVTMVENSRPAYSALLQNQAQLYHQTSLKAENCQIINQDALLFLTNNSQKFDIIFCDPPYNKAWLDKLLPILNQHLSQDGMLYVEAEFEVKSNATWHVKKQDKAGNVVYHLLELNT
;
A
#
# COMPACT_ATOMS: atom_id res chain seq x y z
N MET A 1 -17.67 -12.00 -49.79
CA MET A 1 -17.65 -11.85 -48.34
C MET A 1 -16.42 -11.04 -47.96
N PRO A 2 -16.55 -9.87 -47.34
CA PRO A 2 -15.39 -9.12 -46.86
C PRO A 2 -14.89 -9.72 -45.54
N PRO A 3 -13.57 -9.67 -45.25
CA PRO A 3 -13.00 -10.24 -44.04
C PRO A 3 -13.39 -9.41 -42.81
N SER A 4 -13.79 -10.09 -41.73
CA SER A 4 -14.15 -9.52 -40.47
C SER A 4 -12.92 -8.88 -39.84
N LYS A 5 -12.99 -7.57 -39.55
CA LYS A 5 -11.95 -6.84 -38.79
C LYS A 5 -11.99 -7.33 -37.33
N SER A 6 -11.01 -8.14 -36.94
CA SER A 6 -10.70 -8.44 -35.57
C SER A 6 -10.28 -7.13 -34.87
N THR A 7 -11.15 -6.58 -34.04
CA THR A 7 -10.81 -5.49 -33.15
C THR A 7 -9.91 -6.04 -32.03
N LYS A 8 -8.60 -5.85 -32.16
CA LYS A 8 -7.66 -6.00 -31.03
C LYS A 8 -8.11 -5.07 -29.91
N LYS A 9 -8.69 -5.62 -28.84
CA LYS A 9 -8.83 -4.93 -27.56
C LYS A 9 -7.42 -4.57 -27.10
N THR A 10 -7.01 -3.33 -27.29
CA THR A 10 -5.82 -2.77 -26.62
C THR A 10 -6.15 -2.73 -25.13
N SER A 11 -5.60 -3.65 -24.35
CA SER A 11 -5.65 -3.58 -22.89
C SER A 11 -4.85 -2.34 -22.49
N THR A 12 -5.53 -1.25 -22.15
CA THR A 12 -4.89 -0.07 -21.57
C THR A 12 -4.36 -0.47 -20.19
N THR A 13 -3.06 -0.70 -20.10
CA THR A 13 -2.39 -0.99 -18.82
C THR A 13 -2.29 0.33 -18.07
N ASN A 14 -2.95 0.42 -16.93
CA ASN A 14 -2.84 1.56 -16.04
C ASN A 14 -1.45 1.61 -15.39
N GLN A 15 -1.00 2.80 -15.01
CA GLN A 15 0.33 2.99 -14.44
C GLN A 15 0.29 3.98 -13.27
N VAL A 16 1.12 3.75 -12.27
CA VAL A 16 1.38 4.67 -11.17
C VAL A 16 2.89 4.89 -11.02
N ARG A 17 3.29 6.11 -10.70
CA ARG A 17 4.71 6.50 -10.60
C ARG A 17 5.22 6.40 -9.17
N ILE A 18 6.45 5.90 -8.99
CA ILE A 18 7.22 6.02 -7.75
C ILE A 18 7.81 7.43 -7.68
N ASN A 19 7.63 8.13 -6.55
CA ASN A 19 7.89 9.56 -6.46
C ASN A 19 9.32 9.86 -5.99
N ALA A 20 9.93 9.01 -5.18
CA ALA A 20 11.27 9.26 -4.63
C ALA A 20 12.08 7.96 -4.40
N GLY A 21 13.32 8.13 -3.94
CA GLY A 21 14.22 7.03 -3.61
C GLY A 21 14.89 6.41 -4.83
N VAL A 22 15.40 5.19 -4.67
CA VAL A 22 16.23 4.50 -5.67
C VAL A 22 15.47 4.15 -6.95
N TRP A 23 14.15 4.04 -6.87
CA TRP A 23 13.28 3.77 -8.02
C TRP A 23 12.47 4.99 -8.47
N ARG A 24 12.88 6.20 -8.07
CA ARG A 24 12.22 7.45 -8.49
C ARG A 24 11.91 7.45 -9.99
N SER A 25 10.71 7.90 -10.35
CA SER A 25 10.18 8.00 -11.72
C SER A 25 9.89 6.66 -12.40
N ARG A 26 10.13 5.51 -11.78
CA ARG A 26 9.71 4.21 -12.31
C ARG A 26 8.20 4.10 -12.30
N LEU A 27 7.67 3.37 -13.27
CA LEU A 27 6.24 3.17 -13.46
C LEU A 27 5.86 1.74 -13.05
N LEU A 28 4.92 1.63 -12.12
CA LEU A 28 4.28 0.37 -11.74
C LEU A 28 3.07 0.16 -12.65
N LYS A 29 3.00 -0.98 -13.30
CA LYS A 29 1.89 -1.35 -14.18
C LYS A 29 0.87 -2.17 -13.39
N PHE A 30 -0.41 -1.92 -13.61
CA PHE A 30 -1.47 -2.67 -12.98
C PHE A 30 -2.65 -2.90 -13.92
N PRO A 31 -3.43 -3.99 -13.73
CA PRO A 31 -4.57 -4.30 -14.57
C PRO A 31 -5.73 -3.32 -14.33
N ASN A 32 -6.56 -3.16 -15.35
CA ASN A 32 -7.85 -2.52 -15.16
C ASN A 32 -8.80 -3.52 -14.49
N ALA A 33 -8.91 -3.44 -13.17
CA ALA A 33 -9.78 -4.30 -12.35
C ALA A 33 -10.73 -3.44 -11.51
N GLU A 34 -11.94 -3.93 -11.31
CA GLU A 34 -12.93 -3.26 -10.47
C GLU A 34 -12.41 -3.10 -9.04
N GLY A 35 -12.51 -1.91 -8.48
CA GLY A 35 -12.02 -1.59 -7.14
C GLY A 35 -10.50 -1.32 -7.06
N LEU A 36 -9.73 -1.55 -8.12
CA LEU A 36 -8.30 -1.26 -8.14
C LEU A 36 -8.06 0.18 -8.65
N ARG A 37 -8.00 1.11 -7.72
CA ARG A 37 -7.73 2.52 -8.00
C ARG A 37 -6.51 2.97 -7.19
N PRO A 38 -5.45 3.49 -7.83
CA PRO A 38 -4.29 3.97 -7.08
C PRO A 38 -4.64 5.20 -6.27
N THR A 39 -4.16 5.27 -5.05
CA THR A 39 -4.15 6.50 -4.24
C THR A 39 -3.48 7.61 -5.03
N PRO A 40 -4.10 8.81 -5.11
CA PRO A 40 -3.56 9.93 -5.87
C PRO A 40 -2.12 10.25 -5.48
N GLU A 41 -1.30 10.64 -6.46
CA GLU A 41 0.12 10.96 -6.24
C GLU A 41 0.32 12.02 -5.14
N ARG A 42 -0.52 13.07 -5.13
CA ARG A 42 -0.49 14.13 -4.10
C ARG A 42 -0.66 13.56 -2.69
N VAL A 43 -1.58 12.62 -2.50
CA VAL A 43 -1.82 11.98 -1.20
C VAL A 43 -0.58 11.20 -0.78
N ARG A 44 -0.02 10.36 -1.66
CA ARG A 44 1.19 9.59 -1.36
C ARG A 44 2.38 10.49 -1.00
N ILE A 45 2.58 11.60 -1.72
CA ILE A 45 3.61 12.59 -1.38
C ILE A 45 3.39 13.14 0.03
N THR A 46 2.15 13.52 0.37
CA THR A 46 1.81 14.01 1.72
C THR A 46 2.10 12.97 2.80
N VAL A 47 1.69 11.72 2.57
CA VAL A 47 1.90 10.62 3.53
C VAL A 47 3.39 10.38 3.79
N PHE A 48 4.21 10.30 2.74
CA PHE A 48 5.66 10.13 2.91
C PHE A 48 6.37 11.38 3.47
N ASN A 49 5.80 12.58 3.32
CA ASN A 49 6.27 13.76 4.06
C ASN A 49 5.97 13.65 5.56
N TRP A 50 4.86 13.04 5.94
CA TRP A 50 4.51 12.79 7.35
C TRP A 50 5.39 11.71 7.98
N LEU A 51 5.66 10.61 7.23
CA LEU A 51 6.44 9.46 7.70
C LEU A 51 7.96 9.73 7.70
N GLY A 52 8.42 10.70 6.91
CA GLY A 52 9.83 10.95 6.62
C GLY A 52 10.22 10.49 5.21
N GLN A 53 11.25 11.13 4.67
CA GLN A 53 11.72 10.86 3.29
C GLN A 53 12.59 9.61 3.20
N ASP A 54 13.25 9.21 4.28
CA ASP A 54 14.09 8.03 4.40
C ASP A 54 13.50 7.07 5.43
N LEU A 55 13.27 5.83 5.01
CA LEU A 55 12.70 4.76 5.84
C LEU A 55 13.75 3.71 6.22
N THR A 56 15.04 4.07 6.22
CA THR A 56 16.13 3.16 6.59
C THR A 56 15.85 2.48 7.92
N GLY A 57 15.97 1.16 7.96
CA GLY A 57 15.73 0.33 9.14
C GLY A 57 14.27 -0.01 9.43
N LYS A 58 13.30 0.66 8.79
CA LYS A 58 11.88 0.43 9.02
C LYS A 58 11.36 -0.82 8.33
N THR A 59 10.50 -1.57 9.04
CA THR A 59 9.70 -2.67 8.49
C THR A 59 8.29 -2.16 8.18
N CYS A 60 7.81 -2.40 6.96
CA CYS A 60 6.53 -1.87 6.51
C CYS A 60 5.57 -3.00 6.10
N LEU A 61 4.29 -2.79 6.32
CA LEU A 61 3.19 -3.61 5.82
C LEU A 61 2.29 -2.76 4.92
N ASP A 62 2.06 -3.21 3.69
CA ASP A 62 1.03 -2.69 2.79
C ASP A 62 -0.11 -3.72 2.75
N LEU A 63 -1.13 -3.50 3.59
CA LEU A 63 -2.14 -4.52 3.92
C LEU A 63 -3.18 -4.72 2.81
N PHE A 64 -3.34 -3.73 1.93
CA PHE A 64 -4.20 -3.77 0.75
C PHE A 64 -3.41 -3.24 -0.45
N ALA A 65 -2.39 -4.00 -0.85
CA ALA A 65 -1.33 -3.49 -1.70
C ALA A 65 -1.80 -2.99 -3.08
N GLY A 66 -2.84 -3.58 -3.65
CA GLY A 66 -3.43 -3.13 -4.90
C GLY A 66 -2.40 -2.93 -6.02
N THR A 67 -2.06 -1.69 -6.30
CA THR A 67 -1.04 -1.33 -7.30
C THR A 67 0.40 -1.45 -6.80
N GLY A 68 0.61 -1.63 -5.50
CA GLY A 68 1.92 -1.62 -4.84
C GLY A 68 2.51 -0.22 -4.63
N ALA A 69 1.69 0.82 -4.79
CA ALA A 69 2.19 2.20 -4.78
C ALA A 69 2.83 2.59 -3.46
N PHE A 70 2.29 2.18 -2.31
CA PHE A 70 2.89 2.42 -1.00
C PHE A 70 4.06 1.49 -0.72
N GLY A 71 3.89 0.19 -0.94
CA GLY A 71 4.92 -0.80 -0.65
C GLY A 71 6.21 -0.58 -1.46
N PHE A 72 6.11 -0.39 -2.77
CA PHE A 72 7.30 -0.10 -3.60
C PHE A 72 7.88 1.29 -3.36
N GLU A 73 7.06 2.30 -3.05
CA GLU A 73 7.57 3.61 -2.63
C GLU A 73 8.37 3.50 -1.32
N ALA A 74 7.89 2.72 -0.33
CA ALA A 74 8.60 2.50 0.93
C ALA A 74 9.97 1.81 0.71
N LEU A 75 10.01 0.76 -0.12
CA LEU A 75 11.28 0.12 -0.53
C LEU A 75 12.21 1.09 -1.25
N SER A 76 11.66 1.88 -2.16
CA SER A 76 12.43 2.90 -2.89
C SER A 76 13.06 3.94 -1.95
N ARG A 77 12.47 4.15 -0.78
CA ARG A 77 12.94 5.05 0.29
C ARG A 77 13.72 4.33 1.39
N ASN A 78 14.38 3.22 1.04
CA ASN A 78 15.28 2.44 1.90
C ASN A 78 14.60 1.67 3.06
N ALA A 79 13.30 1.39 3.01
CA ALA A 79 12.68 0.50 3.99
C ALA A 79 13.45 -0.82 4.05
N LYS A 80 13.70 -1.32 5.27
CA LYS A 80 14.48 -2.55 5.50
C LYS A 80 13.76 -3.76 4.91
N ASN A 81 12.46 -3.89 5.20
CA ASN A 81 11.61 -4.95 4.68
C ASN A 81 10.21 -4.40 4.41
N VAL A 82 9.57 -4.88 3.37
CA VAL A 82 8.17 -4.57 3.07
C VAL A 82 7.42 -5.86 2.78
N THR A 83 6.30 -6.05 3.49
CA THR A 83 5.31 -7.08 3.19
C THR A 83 4.11 -6.43 2.51
N MET A 84 3.72 -6.94 1.36
CA MET A 84 2.53 -6.52 0.60
C MET A 84 1.51 -7.65 0.60
N VAL A 85 0.28 -7.37 1.04
CA VAL A 85 -0.83 -8.32 1.06
C VAL A 85 -1.86 -7.90 0.03
N GLU A 86 -2.24 -8.82 -0.86
CA GLU A 86 -3.20 -8.57 -1.93
C GLU A 86 -4.06 -9.80 -2.19
N ASN A 87 -5.39 -9.63 -2.11
CA ASN A 87 -6.33 -10.73 -2.31
C ASN A 87 -6.65 -10.99 -3.78
N SER A 88 -6.63 -9.96 -4.63
CA SER A 88 -6.91 -10.06 -6.06
C SER A 88 -5.76 -10.74 -6.81
N ARG A 89 -5.98 -11.91 -7.38
CA ARG A 89 -4.96 -12.63 -8.18
C ARG A 89 -4.39 -11.80 -9.34
N PRO A 90 -5.19 -11.05 -10.12
CA PRO A 90 -4.64 -10.20 -11.18
C PRO A 90 -3.73 -9.09 -10.64
N ALA A 91 -4.10 -8.43 -9.52
CA ALA A 91 -3.27 -7.41 -8.88
C ALA A 91 -1.99 -8.04 -8.29
N TYR A 92 -2.10 -9.15 -7.59
CA TYR A 92 -0.96 -9.93 -7.09
C TYR A 92 0.05 -10.30 -8.20
N SER A 93 -0.44 -10.79 -9.35
CA SER A 93 0.42 -11.12 -10.48
C SER A 93 1.14 -9.88 -11.03
N ALA A 94 0.48 -8.71 -11.05
CA ALA A 94 1.08 -7.45 -11.46
C ALA A 94 2.14 -6.97 -10.46
N LEU A 95 1.91 -7.15 -9.16
CA LEU A 95 2.90 -6.85 -8.11
C LEU A 95 4.19 -7.67 -8.31
N LEU A 96 4.09 -8.98 -8.57
CA LEU A 96 5.26 -9.82 -8.83
C LEU A 96 6.03 -9.39 -10.08
N GLN A 97 5.33 -9.00 -11.16
CA GLN A 97 5.97 -8.50 -12.38
C GLN A 97 6.69 -7.16 -12.14
N ASN A 98 6.07 -6.24 -11.40
CA ASN A 98 6.69 -4.97 -11.02
C ASN A 98 7.91 -5.20 -10.13
N GLN A 99 7.81 -6.10 -9.15
CA GLN A 99 8.95 -6.49 -8.30
C GLN A 99 10.13 -6.96 -9.15
N ALA A 100 9.92 -7.96 -10.03
CA ALA A 100 10.98 -8.49 -10.89
C ALA A 100 11.61 -7.39 -11.76
N GLN A 101 10.80 -6.49 -12.34
CA GLN A 101 11.29 -5.39 -13.17
C GLN A 101 12.11 -4.37 -12.37
N LEU A 102 11.70 -4.02 -11.16
CA LEU A 102 12.40 -3.06 -10.30
C LEU A 102 13.74 -3.59 -9.82
N TYR A 103 13.77 -4.85 -9.36
CA TYR A 103 15.00 -5.46 -8.82
C TYR A 103 16.04 -5.77 -9.89
N HIS A 104 15.63 -6.10 -11.11
CA HIS A 104 16.58 -6.34 -12.22
C HIS A 104 17.53 -5.16 -12.50
N GLN A 105 17.17 -3.96 -12.05
CA GLN A 105 17.89 -2.72 -12.37
C GLN A 105 18.57 -2.07 -11.16
N THR A 106 18.64 -2.76 -10.03
CA THR A 106 19.18 -2.20 -8.77
C THR A 106 19.98 -3.23 -7.98
N SER A 107 20.80 -2.74 -7.05
CA SER A 107 21.51 -3.57 -6.07
C SER A 107 20.65 -3.98 -4.87
N LEU A 108 19.38 -3.57 -4.81
CA LEU A 108 18.48 -3.99 -3.74
C LEU A 108 18.22 -5.49 -3.82
N LYS A 109 18.13 -6.13 -2.67
CA LYS A 109 17.88 -7.57 -2.57
C LYS A 109 16.37 -7.85 -2.62
N ALA A 110 15.94 -8.77 -3.45
CA ALA A 110 14.54 -9.17 -3.57
C ALA A 110 13.97 -9.71 -2.24
N GLU A 111 14.80 -10.23 -1.36
CA GLU A 111 14.46 -10.72 -0.01
C GLU A 111 13.78 -9.65 0.87
N ASN A 112 14.02 -8.38 0.58
CA ASN A 112 13.44 -7.26 1.35
C ASN A 112 11.97 -6.99 0.98
N CYS A 113 11.41 -7.70 0.00
CA CYS A 113 10.05 -7.51 -0.48
C CYS A 113 9.31 -8.85 -0.54
N GLN A 114 8.38 -9.04 0.37
CA GLN A 114 7.49 -10.19 0.38
C GLN A 114 6.11 -9.78 -0.16
N ILE A 115 5.59 -10.51 -1.15
CA ILE A 115 4.26 -10.29 -1.71
C ILE A 115 3.43 -11.55 -1.45
N ILE A 116 2.26 -11.38 -0.82
CA ILE A 116 1.42 -12.48 -0.34
C ILE A 116 0.03 -12.35 -0.96
N ASN A 117 -0.43 -13.43 -1.62
CA ASN A 117 -1.81 -13.48 -2.11
C ASN A 117 -2.74 -14.06 -1.04
N GLN A 118 -3.32 -13.18 -0.24
CA GLN A 118 -4.16 -13.57 0.90
C GLN A 118 -5.18 -12.46 1.24
N ASP A 119 -6.26 -12.84 1.93
CA ASP A 119 -7.16 -11.88 2.59
C ASP A 119 -6.45 -11.18 3.75
N ALA A 120 -6.71 -9.88 3.92
CA ALA A 120 -6.06 -9.04 4.92
C ALA A 120 -6.30 -9.50 6.37
N LEU A 121 -7.54 -9.87 6.71
CA LEU A 121 -7.87 -10.36 8.07
C LEU A 121 -7.23 -11.72 8.33
N LEU A 122 -7.25 -12.61 7.34
CA LEU A 122 -6.60 -13.91 7.45
C LEU A 122 -5.09 -13.78 7.61
N PHE A 123 -4.46 -12.82 6.90
CA PHE A 123 -3.04 -12.51 7.08
C PHE A 123 -2.75 -12.06 8.50
N LEU A 124 -3.50 -11.08 9.02
CA LEU A 124 -3.31 -10.57 10.38
C LEU A 124 -3.51 -11.67 11.44
N THR A 125 -4.53 -12.51 11.27
CA THR A 125 -4.79 -13.62 12.22
C THR A 125 -3.64 -14.63 12.31
N ASN A 126 -2.97 -14.88 11.18
CA ASN A 126 -1.90 -15.89 11.09
C ASN A 126 -0.49 -15.30 11.21
N ASN A 127 -0.36 -14.00 11.41
CA ASN A 127 0.92 -13.30 11.51
C ASN A 127 1.08 -12.70 12.90
N SER A 128 2.25 -12.84 13.49
CA SER A 128 2.62 -12.23 14.78
C SER A 128 3.67 -11.12 14.67
N GLN A 129 4.11 -10.83 13.44
CA GLN A 129 5.12 -9.81 13.20
C GLN A 129 4.57 -8.40 13.51
N LYS A 130 5.44 -7.56 14.07
CA LYS A 130 5.19 -6.13 14.25
C LYS A 130 5.88 -5.33 13.14
N PHE A 131 5.24 -4.25 12.75
CA PHE A 131 5.69 -3.35 11.70
C PHE A 131 5.86 -1.93 12.24
N ASP A 132 6.87 -1.23 11.75
CA ASP A 132 7.08 0.19 12.09
C ASP A 132 6.11 1.10 11.35
N ILE A 133 5.67 0.68 10.15
CA ILE A 133 4.70 1.41 9.35
C ILE A 133 3.71 0.41 8.76
N ILE A 134 2.41 0.69 8.93
CA ILE A 134 1.34 -0.06 8.28
C ILE A 134 0.56 0.89 7.36
N PHE A 135 0.45 0.54 6.08
CA PHE A 135 -0.45 1.18 5.13
C PHE A 135 -1.74 0.37 5.06
N CYS A 136 -2.87 1.01 5.36
CA CYS A 136 -4.19 0.40 5.40
C CYS A 136 -5.18 1.24 4.59
N ASP A 137 -5.31 0.93 3.31
CA ASP A 137 -6.23 1.54 2.35
C ASP A 137 -7.23 0.48 1.86
N PRO A 138 -8.21 0.09 2.71
CA PRO A 138 -9.17 -0.95 2.38
C PRO A 138 -10.16 -0.48 1.32
N PRO A 139 -10.79 -1.40 0.56
CA PRO A 139 -11.86 -1.07 -0.37
C PRO A 139 -13.03 -0.38 0.35
N TYR A 140 -13.56 0.69 -0.26
CA TYR A 140 -14.68 1.46 0.29
C TYR A 140 -15.96 0.62 0.50
N ASN A 141 -16.88 1.11 1.32
CA ASN A 141 -18.22 0.53 1.59
C ASN A 141 -18.23 -0.84 2.28
N LYS A 142 -17.17 -1.26 2.98
CA LYS A 142 -17.11 -2.59 3.62
C LYS A 142 -16.91 -2.57 5.14
N ALA A 143 -17.03 -1.42 5.80
CA ALA A 143 -16.79 -1.28 7.25
C ALA A 143 -15.48 -1.98 7.70
N TRP A 144 -14.43 -1.88 6.87
CA TRP A 144 -13.15 -2.54 7.13
C TRP A 144 -12.46 -2.01 8.37
N LEU A 145 -12.48 -0.68 8.57
CA LEU A 145 -11.76 -0.06 9.68
C LEU A 145 -12.30 -0.47 11.04
N ASP A 146 -13.62 -0.69 11.16
CA ASP A 146 -14.23 -1.19 12.39
C ASP A 146 -13.72 -2.58 12.78
N LYS A 147 -13.36 -3.40 11.78
CA LYS A 147 -12.80 -4.74 11.97
C LYS A 147 -11.28 -4.72 12.15
N LEU A 148 -10.57 -3.81 11.47
CA LEU A 148 -9.11 -3.80 11.41
C LEU A 148 -8.49 -3.03 12.56
N LEU A 149 -9.00 -1.87 12.94
CA LEU A 149 -8.41 -1.03 13.99
C LEU A 149 -8.25 -1.77 15.33
N PRO A 150 -9.20 -2.61 15.78
CA PRO A 150 -9.03 -3.39 17.01
C PRO A 150 -7.92 -4.45 16.96
N ILE A 151 -7.49 -4.85 15.75
CA ILE A 151 -6.47 -5.90 15.54
C ILE A 151 -5.11 -5.29 15.24
N LEU A 152 -5.07 -4.20 14.47
CA LEU A 152 -3.84 -3.59 13.97
C LEU A 152 -2.89 -3.10 15.06
N ASN A 153 -3.39 -2.77 16.26
CA ASN A 153 -2.56 -2.39 17.41
C ASN A 153 -1.58 -3.50 17.83
N GLN A 154 -1.95 -4.76 17.63
CA GLN A 154 -1.09 -5.90 17.95
C GLN A 154 0.05 -6.08 16.95
N HIS A 155 -0.11 -5.55 15.74
CA HIS A 155 0.85 -5.63 14.64
C HIS A 155 1.68 -4.36 14.45
N LEU A 156 1.44 -3.31 15.24
CA LEU A 156 2.21 -2.09 15.19
C LEU A 156 3.32 -2.12 16.27
N SER A 157 4.53 -1.70 15.90
CA SER A 157 5.61 -1.44 16.85
C SER A 157 5.21 -0.30 17.79
N GLN A 158 5.84 -0.20 18.98
CA GLN A 158 5.49 0.80 19.98
C GLN A 158 5.53 2.24 19.42
N ASP A 159 6.58 2.57 18.65
CA ASP A 159 6.72 3.89 17.99
C ASP A 159 6.29 3.84 16.51
N GLY A 160 5.44 2.87 16.17
CA GLY A 160 5.00 2.65 14.80
C GLY A 160 3.91 3.63 14.36
N MET A 161 3.75 3.75 13.05
CA MET A 161 2.75 4.61 12.43
C MET A 161 1.80 3.78 11.58
N LEU A 162 0.50 4.03 11.76
CA LEU A 162 -0.55 3.44 10.94
C LEU A 162 -1.16 4.52 10.04
N TYR A 163 -0.99 4.35 8.73
CA TYR A 163 -1.73 5.13 7.74
C TYR A 163 -3.05 4.45 7.42
N VAL A 164 -4.15 5.22 7.42
CA VAL A 164 -5.48 4.73 7.03
C VAL A 164 -6.18 5.70 6.08
N GLU A 165 -6.88 5.16 5.08
CA GLU A 165 -7.86 5.89 4.25
C GLU A 165 -9.28 5.50 4.66
N ALA A 166 -10.18 6.49 4.72
CA ALA A 166 -11.59 6.31 5.06
C ALA A 166 -12.48 7.31 4.33
N GLU A 167 -13.78 6.99 4.23
CA GLU A 167 -14.81 7.92 3.75
C GLU A 167 -15.31 8.86 4.87
N PHE A 168 -14.77 8.72 6.07
CA PHE A 168 -15.13 9.48 7.27
C PHE A 168 -13.89 9.83 8.09
N GLU A 169 -14.02 10.77 9.00
CA GLU A 169 -12.98 11.17 9.92
C GLU A 169 -12.82 10.14 11.04
N VAL A 170 -11.62 9.56 11.16
CA VAL A 170 -11.24 8.71 12.29
C VAL A 170 -10.85 9.59 13.45
N LYS A 171 -11.43 9.35 14.63
CA LYS A 171 -11.15 10.11 15.86
C LYS A 171 -10.20 9.34 16.77
N SER A 172 -9.38 10.09 17.51
CA SER A 172 -8.59 9.52 18.60
C SER A 172 -9.49 8.82 19.63
N ASN A 173 -9.00 7.71 20.17
CA ASN A 173 -9.69 6.92 21.19
C ASN A 173 -8.68 6.35 22.19
N ALA A 174 -9.09 5.41 23.06
CA ALA A 174 -8.21 4.83 24.08
C ALA A 174 -6.96 4.10 23.51
N THR A 175 -7.05 3.60 22.27
CA THR A 175 -5.95 2.85 21.63
C THR A 175 -5.16 3.69 20.63
N TRP A 176 -5.85 4.57 19.88
CA TRP A 176 -5.29 5.29 18.75
C TRP A 176 -5.28 6.80 18.95
N HIS A 177 -4.14 7.43 18.74
CA HIS A 177 -4.00 8.86 18.62
C HIS A 177 -3.88 9.27 17.14
N VAL A 178 -4.73 10.21 16.69
CA VAL A 178 -4.65 10.79 15.35
C VAL A 178 -3.56 11.86 15.35
N LYS A 179 -2.40 11.55 14.81
CA LYS A 179 -1.24 12.45 14.73
C LYS A 179 -1.34 13.47 13.60
N LYS A 180 -1.85 13.03 12.46
CA LYS A 180 -2.04 13.85 11.25
C LYS A 180 -3.32 13.41 10.54
N GLN A 181 -3.98 14.36 9.88
CA GLN A 181 -5.06 14.06 8.94
C GLN A 181 -5.11 15.11 7.83
N ASP A 182 -5.63 14.71 6.67
CA ASP A 182 -5.91 15.60 5.54
C ASP A 182 -6.98 14.95 4.65
N LYS A 183 -7.45 15.67 3.62
CA LYS A 183 -8.55 15.25 2.76
C LYS A 183 -8.22 15.38 1.28
N ALA A 184 -8.63 14.40 0.50
CA ALA A 184 -8.54 14.40 -0.96
C ALA A 184 -9.88 13.95 -1.59
N GLY A 185 -10.67 14.90 -2.09
CA GLY A 185 -12.02 14.62 -2.55
C GLY A 185 -12.91 14.16 -1.40
N ASN A 186 -13.50 12.98 -1.52
CA ASN A 186 -14.35 12.37 -0.49
C ASN A 186 -13.58 11.47 0.49
N VAL A 187 -12.27 11.33 0.29
CA VAL A 187 -11.41 10.47 1.12
C VAL A 187 -10.73 11.31 2.19
N VAL A 188 -10.82 10.89 3.44
CA VAL A 188 -10.05 11.43 4.56
C VAL A 188 -8.95 10.42 4.86
N TYR A 189 -7.72 10.87 4.93
CA TYR A 189 -6.59 10.01 5.24
C TYR A 189 -5.88 10.50 6.49
N HIS A 190 -5.41 9.54 7.28
CA HIS A 190 -4.93 9.77 8.63
C HIS A 190 -3.59 9.07 8.85
N LEU A 191 -2.78 9.65 9.72
CA LEU A 191 -1.63 8.99 10.33
C LEU A 191 -1.92 8.82 11.81
N LEU A 192 -1.97 7.57 12.26
CA LEU A 192 -2.27 7.21 13.63
C LEU A 192 -1.02 6.63 14.30
N GLU A 193 -0.96 6.77 15.63
CA GLU A 193 0.01 6.09 16.49
C GLU A 193 -0.73 5.49 17.71
N LEU A 194 -0.08 4.57 18.41
CA LEU A 194 -0.64 4.02 19.64
C LEU A 194 -0.64 5.09 20.73
N ASN A 195 -1.73 5.16 21.50
CA ASN A 195 -1.74 5.93 22.74
C ASN A 195 -0.75 5.29 23.72
N THR A 196 0.10 6.10 24.30
CA THR A 196 1.06 5.72 25.35
C THR A 196 0.44 5.86 26.73
#